data_7cfba859a6a397f328fb59ea0a6020e5
#
_entry.id   7cfba859a6a397f328fb59ea0a6020e5
#
_cell.length_a   1.000
_cell.length_b   1.000
_cell.length_c   1.000
_cell.angle_alpha   90.00
_cell.angle_beta   90.00
_cell.angle_gamma   90.00
#
_symmetry.space_group_name_H-M   'P 1'
#
loop_
_entity.id
_entity.type
_entity.pdbx_description
1 polymer ?
#
loop_
_entity_poly.entity_id
_entity_poly.type
_entity_poly.pdbx_seq_one_letter_code
_entity_poly.pdbx_strand_id
1 'polypeptide(L)'
;LHPVVLLTNGFSNALVKPFLTGRSDGDDQLTKEELITVVSEGAHAVGERQTMMTRLLDLETLTVNDIMVPRTEIVSIDIDDAIDDILASVADSQHTLLPIYKDSFNNMIGVLHLRRLARLLNTEKFSKADLLQLARDPYYVPEATPLHTQLLNFQKEKQRFALIVDEYGDIQ
;
A
#
# COMPACT_ATOMS: atom_id res chain seq x y z
N LEU A 1 -53.22 28.94 -26.72
CA LEU A 1 -52.73 27.86 -25.83
C LEU A 1 -51.43 28.19 -25.05
N HIS A 2 -50.66 29.24 -25.46
CA HIS A 2 -49.41 29.64 -24.80
C HIS A 2 -49.56 30.25 -23.39
N PRO A 3 -50.61 31.01 -23.00
CA PRO A 3 -50.61 31.63 -21.67
C PRO A 3 -50.90 30.65 -20.53
N VAL A 4 -51.59 29.51 -20.80
CA VAL A 4 -51.89 28.50 -19.77
C VAL A 4 -50.62 27.69 -19.36
N VAL A 5 -49.73 27.41 -20.30
CA VAL A 5 -48.47 26.69 -20.06
C VAL A 5 -47.49 27.55 -19.23
N LEU A 6 -47.49 28.86 -19.44
CA LEU A 6 -46.66 29.79 -18.64
C LEU A 6 -47.18 29.91 -17.19
N LEU A 7 -48.48 29.88 -16.97
CA LEU A 7 -49.06 29.88 -15.63
C LEU A 7 -48.79 28.59 -14.86
N THR A 8 -48.90 27.43 -15.52
CA THR A 8 -48.63 26.13 -14.90
C THR A 8 -47.14 25.93 -14.57
N ASN A 9 -46.24 26.37 -15.44
CA ASN A 9 -44.80 26.31 -15.16
C ASN A 9 -44.37 27.30 -14.06
N GLY A 10 -44.99 28.51 -14.01
CA GLY A 10 -44.75 29.48 -12.95
C GLY A 10 -45.21 29.00 -11.59
N PHE A 11 -46.35 28.36 -11.53
CA PHE A 11 -46.91 27.80 -10.29
C PHE A 11 -46.13 26.57 -9.80
N SER A 12 -45.75 25.71 -10.72
CA SER A 12 -44.93 24.54 -10.39
C SER A 12 -43.54 24.94 -9.85
N ASN A 13 -42.86 25.90 -10.48
CA ASN A 13 -41.59 26.41 -10.00
C ASN A 13 -41.69 27.16 -8.68
N ALA A 14 -42.80 27.87 -8.40
CA ALA A 14 -42.99 28.56 -7.13
C ALA A 14 -43.25 27.57 -5.97
N LEU A 15 -43.88 26.41 -6.22
CA LEU A 15 -44.10 25.38 -5.25
C LEU A 15 -42.85 24.51 -4.98
N VAL A 16 -41.98 24.34 -5.98
CA VAL A 16 -40.77 23.50 -5.86
C VAL A 16 -39.60 24.28 -5.28
N LYS A 17 -39.53 25.62 -5.51
CA LYS A 17 -38.46 26.45 -4.94
C LYS A 17 -38.22 26.32 -3.43
N PRO A 18 -39.24 26.35 -2.54
CA PRO A 18 -38.98 26.22 -1.10
C PRO A 18 -38.48 24.81 -0.70
N PHE A 19 -38.74 23.79 -1.53
CA PHE A 19 -38.19 22.44 -1.29
C PHE A 19 -36.76 22.26 -1.83
N LEU A 20 -36.35 23.06 -2.81
CA LEU A 20 -34.99 23.05 -3.36
C LEU A 20 -34.05 23.98 -2.60
N THR A 21 -34.55 25.00 -1.93
CA THR A 21 -33.73 25.91 -1.08
C THR A 21 -33.38 25.36 0.29
N GLY A 22 -33.89 24.17 0.64
CA GLY A 22 -33.47 23.44 1.86
C GLY A 22 -32.22 22.56 1.67
N ARG A 23 -31.67 22.48 0.48
CA ARG A 23 -30.38 21.82 0.19
C ARG A 23 -29.31 22.86 0.34
N SER A 24 -28.82 23.04 1.57
CA SER A 24 -27.62 23.83 1.87
C SER A 24 -26.47 23.38 0.97
N ASP A 25 -25.77 24.36 0.39
CA ASP A 25 -24.41 24.24 -0.14
C ASP A 25 -23.46 23.80 0.99
N GLY A 26 -23.57 22.57 1.44
CA GLY A 26 -22.74 21.95 2.43
C GLY A 26 -22.40 20.55 1.94
N ASP A 27 -21.21 20.45 1.37
CA ASP A 27 -20.46 19.21 1.23
C ASP A 27 -21.22 18.07 0.51
N ASP A 28 -21.44 18.24 -0.80
CA ASP A 28 -21.83 17.15 -1.73
C ASP A 28 -20.65 16.16 -1.93
N GLN A 29 -19.95 15.81 -0.85
CA GLN A 29 -19.04 14.66 -0.86
C GLN A 29 -19.90 13.41 -0.77
N LEU A 30 -20.07 12.76 -1.91
CA LEU A 30 -20.71 11.44 -1.98
C LEU A 30 -20.04 10.53 -0.94
N THR A 31 -20.87 9.91 -0.09
CA THR A 31 -20.34 8.91 0.85
C THR A 31 -19.76 7.74 0.07
N LYS A 32 -18.87 6.97 0.70
CA LYS A 32 -18.25 5.78 0.09
C LYS A 32 -19.33 4.83 -0.45
N GLU A 33 -20.41 4.64 0.30
CA GLU A 33 -21.55 3.79 -0.04
C GLU A 33 -22.31 4.31 -1.27
N GLU A 34 -22.48 5.63 -1.39
CA GLU A 34 -23.08 6.27 -2.55
C GLU A 34 -22.19 6.15 -3.79
N LEU A 35 -20.85 6.30 -3.64
CA LEU A 35 -19.89 6.08 -4.72
C LEU A 35 -19.92 4.64 -5.21
N ILE A 36 -19.94 3.66 -4.31
CA ILE A 36 -20.07 2.25 -4.67
C ILE A 36 -21.36 2.01 -5.45
N THR A 37 -22.49 2.59 -4.99
CA THR A 37 -23.78 2.45 -5.66
C THR A 37 -23.76 3.07 -7.06
N VAL A 38 -23.25 4.28 -7.22
CA VAL A 38 -23.14 4.96 -8.52
C VAL A 38 -22.24 4.19 -9.48
N VAL A 39 -21.11 3.67 -9.00
CA VAL A 39 -20.19 2.83 -9.79
C VAL A 39 -20.88 1.52 -10.18
N SER A 40 -21.66 0.91 -9.28
CA SER A 40 -22.38 -0.33 -9.58
C SER A 40 -23.54 -0.18 -10.55
N GLU A 41 -24.26 0.93 -10.48
CA GLU A 41 -25.41 1.21 -11.35
C GLU A 41 -25.03 1.78 -12.73
N GLY A 42 -23.96 2.59 -12.79
CA GLY A 42 -23.49 3.24 -14.01
C GLY A 42 -22.77 2.34 -15.01
N ALA A 43 -22.45 1.12 -14.65
CA ALA A 43 -21.49 0.28 -15.39
C ALA A 43 -22.13 -0.86 -16.21
N HIS A 44 -23.19 -0.60 -16.96
CA HIS A 44 -23.75 -1.60 -17.87
C HIS A 44 -22.79 -2.05 -19.00
N ALA A 45 -21.59 -1.50 -19.10
CA ALA A 45 -20.69 -1.77 -20.21
C ALA A 45 -19.29 -2.30 -19.85
N VAL A 46 -18.86 -2.39 -18.57
CA VAL A 46 -17.45 -2.70 -18.28
C VAL A 46 -17.25 -3.41 -16.93
N GLY A 47 -17.67 -4.67 -16.83
CA GLY A 47 -17.58 -5.45 -15.59
C GLY A 47 -16.18 -5.50 -14.94
N GLU A 48 -15.09 -5.55 -15.72
CA GLU A 48 -13.72 -5.55 -15.17
C GLU A 48 -13.32 -4.20 -14.55
N ARG A 49 -13.68 -3.08 -15.18
CA ARG A 49 -13.38 -1.74 -14.66
C ARG A 49 -14.18 -1.44 -13.39
N GLN A 50 -15.42 -1.87 -13.34
CA GLN A 50 -16.26 -1.76 -12.15
C GLN A 50 -15.67 -2.53 -10.98
N THR A 51 -15.28 -3.78 -11.19
CA THR A 51 -14.61 -4.59 -10.18
C THR A 51 -13.32 -3.94 -9.68
N MET A 52 -12.54 -3.33 -10.58
CA MET A 52 -11.33 -2.61 -10.22
C MET A 52 -11.63 -1.35 -9.39
N MET A 53 -12.65 -0.56 -9.75
CA MET A 53 -13.06 0.60 -8.98
C MET A 53 -13.55 0.23 -7.58
N THR A 54 -14.38 -0.80 -7.46
CA THR A 54 -14.84 -1.30 -6.16
C THR A 54 -13.67 -1.74 -5.29
N ARG A 55 -12.72 -2.50 -5.85
CA ARG A 55 -11.51 -2.92 -5.12
C ARG A 55 -10.64 -1.74 -4.69
N LEU A 56 -10.58 -0.66 -5.47
CA LEU A 56 -9.87 0.56 -5.07
C LEU A 56 -10.54 1.25 -3.87
N LEU A 57 -11.87 1.27 -3.82
CA LEU A 57 -12.62 1.80 -2.67
C LEU A 57 -12.44 0.91 -1.42
N ASP A 58 -12.31 -0.41 -1.61
CA ASP A 58 -12.04 -1.35 -0.52
C ASP A 58 -10.65 -1.17 0.08
N LEU A 59 -9.66 -0.68 -0.70
CA LEU A 59 -8.32 -0.38 -0.19
C LEU A 59 -8.30 0.62 0.98
N GLU A 60 -9.32 1.48 1.09
CA GLU A 60 -9.41 2.44 2.19
C GLU A 60 -9.65 1.76 3.55
N THR A 61 -10.24 0.56 3.54
CA THR A 61 -10.55 -0.19 4.76
C THR A 61 -9.46 -1.17 5.17
N LEU A 62 -8.51 -1.46 4.26
CA LEU A 62 -7.42 -2.39 4.50
C LEU A 62 -6.24 -1.70 5.17
N THR A 63 -5.56 -2.43 6.04
CA THR A 63 -4.29 -2.05 6.67
C THR A 63 -3.14 -2.86 6.10
N VAL A 64 -1.93 -2.47 6.42
CA VAL A 64 -0.73 -3.21 6.02
C VAL A 64 -0.73 -4.63 6.59
N ASN A 65 -1.27 -4.83 7.80
CA ASN A 65 -1.40 -6.14 8.45
C ASN A 65 -2.21 -7.15 7.61
N ASP A 66 -3.20 -6.66 6.83
CA ASP A 66 -4.09 -7.54 6.05
C ASP A 66 -3.39 -8.18 4.84
N ILE A 67 -2.22 -7.64 4.41
CA ILE A 67 -1.52 -8.09 3.21
C ILE A 67 -0.04 -8.39 3.41
N MET A 68 0.50 -8.18 4.62
CA MET A 68 1.91 -8.43 4.89
C MET A 68 2.26 -9.91 4.79
N VAL A 69 3.52 -10.20 4.52
CA VAL A 69 4.10 -11.53 4.67
C VAL A 69 4.39 -11.75 6.16
N PRO A 70 3.84 -12.79 6.80
CA PRO A 70 4.07 -13.05 8.22
C PRO A 70 5.55 -13.29 8.53
N ARG A 71 5.98 -12.91 9.73
CA ARG A 71 7.35 -13.06 10.23
C ARG A 71 7.94 -14.46 9.99
N THR A 72 7.13 -15.50 10.12
CA THR A 72 7.56 -16.89 9.95
C THR A 72 7.93 -17.27 8.53
N GLU A 73 7.49 -16.49 7.55
CA GLU A 73 7.71 -16.71 6.12
C GLU A 73 8.78 -15.77 5.54
N ILE A 74 9.31 -14.84 6.35
CA ILE A 74 10.33 -13.89 5.89
C ILE A 74 11.65 -14.63 5.69
N VAL A 75 12.16 -14.59 4.46
CA VAL A 75 13.53 -15.04 4.15
C VAL A 75 14.49 -13.91 4.48
N SER A 76 15.42 -14.15 5.40
CA SER A 76 16.36 -13.15 5.93
C SER A 76 17.77 -13.73 6.09
N ILE A 77 18.74 -12.87 6.31
CA ILE A 77 20.15 -13.21 6.51
C ILE A 77 20.52 -12.95 7.98
N ASP A 78 21.05 -13.96 8.67
CA ASP A 78 21.74 -13.76 9.92
C ASP A 78 23.20 -13.34 9.63
N ILE A 79 23.61 -12.16 10.08
CA ILE A 79 24.98 -11.68 9.83
C ILE A 79 26.02 -12.47 10.63
N ASP A 80 25.62 -13.15 11.68
CA ASP A 80 26.53 -13.94 12.53
C ASP A 80 26.84 -15.33 11.92
N ASP A 81 26.04 -15.82 10.96
CA ASP A 81 26.31 -17.05 10.21
C ASP A 81 27.64 -17.00 9.43
N ALA A 82 28.19 -18.16 9.08
CA ALA A 82 29.37 -18.21 8.22
C ALA A 82 29.09 -17.60 6.83
N ILE A 83 30.08 -16.93 6.25
CA ILE A 83 29.90 -16.24 4.95
C ILE A 83 29.44 -17.18 3.84
N ASP A 84 29.92 -18.43 3.85
CA ASP A 84 29.58 -19.44 2.86
C ASP A 84 28.09 -19.86 2.99
N ASP A 85 27.57 -19.96 4.22
CA ASP A 85 26.17 -20.27 4.49
C ASP A 85 25.27 -19.09 4.07
N ILE A 86 25.69 -17.86 4.33
CA ILE A 86 25.00 -16.66 3.85
C ILE A 86 24.94 -16.66 2.32
N LEU A 87 26.03 -16.93 1.64
CA LEU A 87 26.08 -16.96 0.18
C LEU A 87 25.22 -18.08 -0.40
N ALA A 88 25.17 -19.25 0.24
CA ALA A 88 24.31 -20.35 -0.13
C ALA A 88 22.82 -19.95 0.00
N SER A 89 22.44 -19.36 1.14
CA SER A 89 21.07 -18.86 1.38
C SER A 89 20.64 -17.79 0.36
N VAL A 90 21.55 -16.90 0.03
CA VAL A 90 21.34 -15.87 -1.00
C VAL A 90 21.17 -16.47 -2.38
N ALA A 91 21.97 -17.49 -2.73
CA ALA A 91 21.91 -18.14 -4.04
C ALA A 91 20.60 -18.92 -4.25
N ASP A 92 20.03 -19.49 -3.17
CA ASP A 92 18.78 -20.24 -3.18
C ASP A 92 17.56 -19.33 -3.09
N SER A 93 17.73 -18.06 -2.71
CA SER A 93 16.63 -17.12 -2.52
C SER A 93 16.00 -16.69 -3.83
N GLN A 94 14.66 -16.72 -3.87
CA GLN A 94 13.86 -16.18 -4.97
C GLN A 94 13.56 -14.68 -4.81
N HIS A 95 13.93 -14.06 -3.69
CA HIS A 95 13.65 -12.67 -3.39
C HIS A 95 14.80 -11.75 -3.82
N THR A 96 14.46 -10.55 -4.25
CA THR A 96 15.44 -9.53 -4.69
C THR A 96 15.97 -8.69 -3.52
N LEU A 97 15.22 -8.59 -2.45
CA LEU A 97 15.52 -7.84 -1.23
C LEU A 97 15.47 -8.79 -0.05
N LEU A 98 16.55 -8.85 0.71
CA LEU A 98 16.67 -9.69 1.90
C LEU A 98 17.00 -8.82 3.10
N PRO A 99 16.19 -8.87 4.17
CA PRO A 99 16.55 -8.28 5.46
C PRO A 99 17.78 -8.94 6.04
N ILE A 100 18.61 -8.16 6.73
CA ILE A 100 19.75 -8.65 7.48
C ILE A 100 19.50 -8.33 8.94
N TYR A 101 19.60 -9.32 9.80
CA TYR A 101 19.49 -9.14 11.25
C TYR A 101 20.75 -9.60 11.97
N LYS A 102 20.88 -9.22 13.25
CA LYS A 102 21.96 -9.62 14.13
C LYS A 102 21.42 -10.02 15.49
N ASP A 103 21.89 -11.13 16.04
CA ASP A 103 21.54 -11.70 17.35
C ASP A 103 20.04 -12.06 17.47
N SER A 104 19.16 -11.16 17.15
CA SER A 104 17.70 -11.31 17.21
C SER A 104 17.03 -10.82 15.95
N PHE A 105 15.99 -11.52 15.52
CA PHE A 105 15.21 -11.13 14.34
C PHE A 105 14.60 -9.71 14.43
N ASN A 106 14.33 -9.22 15.63
CA ASN A 106 13.88 -7.85 15.85
C ASN A 106 15.00 -6.80 15.68
N ASN A 107 16.27 -7.24 15.68
CA ASN A 107 17.42 -6.37 15.47
C ASN A 107 17.84 -6.35 13.99
N MET A 108 17.02 -5.73 13.16
CA MET A 108 17.33 -5.58 11.74
C MET A 108 18.36 -4.48 11.52
N ILE A 109 19.49 -4.85 10.94
CA ILE A 109 20.62 -3.96 10.68
C ILE A 109 20.66 -3.44 9.24
N GLY A 110 19.88 -4.01 8.33
CA GLY A 110 19.84 -3.55 6.96
C GLY A 110 18.96 -4.37 6.04
N VAL A 111 18.84 -3.93 4.80
CA VAL A 111 18.16 -4.65 3.70
C VAL A 111 19.10 -4.74 2.52
N LEU A 112 19.45 -5.96 2.14
CA LEU A 112 20.35 -6.26 1.04
C LEU A 112 19.58 -6.36 -0.28
N HIS A 113 20.08 -5.68 -1.31
CA HIS A 113 19.57 -5.85 -2.67
C HIS A 113 20.47 -6.81 -3.44
N LEU A 114 19.99 -8.00 -3.80
CA LEU A 114 20.78 -9.07 -4.42
C LEU A 114 21.49 -8.64 -5.71
N ARG A 115 20.89 -7.76 -6.51
CA ARG A 115 21.55 -7.22 -7.71
C ARG A 115 22.85 -6.46 -7.40
N ARG A 116 22.94 -5.83 -6.20
CA ARG A 116 24.17 -5.14 -5.78
C ARG A 116 25.23 -6.15 -5.37
N LEU A 117 24.82 -7.19 -4.65
CA LEU A 117 25.69 -8.28 -4.25
C LEU A 117 26.30 -8.98 -5.46
N ALA A 118 25.52 -9.31 -6.48
CA ALA A 118 25.98 -9.98 -7.70
C ALA A 118 27.14 -9.26 -8.39
N ARG A 119 27.28 -7.95 -8.21
CA ARG A 119 28.40 -7.18 -8.76
C ARG A 119 29.71 -7.36 -8.00
N LEU A 120 29.64 -7.69 -6.71
CA LEU A 120 30.78 -7.87 -5.82
C LEU A 120 31.24 -9.33 -5.70
N LEU A 121 30.37 -10.29 -5.98
CA LEU A 121 30.73 -11.73 -5.95
C LEU A 121 31.87 -12.10 -6.92
N ASN A 122 32.14 -11.25 -7.91
CA ASN A 122 33.27 -11.43 -8.82
C ASN A 122 34.62 -10.94 -8.26
N THR A 123 34.63 -10.40 -7.03
CA THR A 123 35.85 -9.94 -6.36
C THR A 123 36.42 -11.06 -5.48
N GLU A 124 37.71 -11.34 -5.54
CA GLU A 124 38.37 -12.47 -4.87
C GLU A 124 38.34 -12.44 -3.32
N LYS A 125 37.87 -11.35 -2.71
CA LYS A 125 37.81 -11.18 -1.26
C LYS A 125 36.48 -10.55 -0.83
N PHE A 126 35.41 -11.33 -0.88
CA PHE A 126 34.12 -10.90 -0.38
C PHE A 126 34.01 -11.17 1.14
N SER A 127 33.58 -10.18 1.91
CA SER A 127 33.49 -10.24 3.37
C SER A 127 32.11 -9.79 3.90
N LYS A 128 31.83 -10.11 5.17
CA LYS A 128 30.61 -9.61 5.86
C LYS A 128 30.55 -8.09 5.91
N ALA A 129 31.71 -7.41 5.99
CA ALA A 129 31.75 -5.95 5.96
C ALA A 129 31.24 -5.38 4.64
N ASP A 130 31.53 -6.05 3.52
CA ASP A 130 31.02 -5.66 2.21
C ASP A 130 29.51 -5.83 2.11
N LEU A 131 28.94 -6.88 2.72
CA LEU A 131 27.49 -7.06 2.84
C LEU A 131 26.83 -5.86 3.53
N LEU A 132 27.38 -5.45 4.66
CA LEU A 132 26.85 -4.33 5.45
C LEU A 132 26.97 -3.00 4.71
N GLN A 133 28.04 -2.77 3.95
CA GLN A 133 28.18 -1.57 3.12
C GLN A 133 27.18 -1.52 1.95
N LEU A 134 26.76 -2.67 1.45
CA LEU A 134 25.75 -2.77 0.40
C LEU A 134 24.33 -2.65 0.91
N ALA A 135 24.10 -2.99 2.18
CA ALA A 135 22.81 -2.91 2.82
C ALA A 135 22.33 -1.46 2.88
N ARG A 136 21.03 -1.28 2.81
CA ARG A 136 20.35 0.00 3.05
C ARG A 136 19.68 -0.04 4.40
N ASP A 137 19.45 1.13 4.98
CA ASP A 137 18.68 1.24 6.20
C ASP A 137 17.30 0.62 6.05
N PRO A 138 16.82 -0.11 7.05
CA PRO A 138 15.48 -0.67 7.05
C PRO A 138 14.42 0.46 7.05
N TYR A 139 13.36 0.27 6.29
CA TYR A 139 12.20 1.16 6.31
C TYR A 139 11.08 0.49 7.09
N TYR A 140 10.69 1.07 8.23
CA TYR A 140 9.70 0.51 9.13
C TYR A 140 8.33 1.15 8.93
N VAL A 141 7.28 0.33 9.03
CA VAL A 141 5.89 0.76 8.90
C VAL A 141 5.05 0.09 9.99
N PRO A 142 4.24 0.84 10.75
CA PRO A 142 3.30 0.26 11.70
C PRO A 142 2.25 -0.63 11.01
N GLU A 143 1.92 -1.77 11.60
CA GLU A 143 0.95 -2.73 11.04
C GLU A 143 -0.44 -2.13 10.80
N ALA A 144 -0.88 -1.21 11.68
CA ALA A 144 -2.16 -0.53 11.57
C ALA A 144 -2.21 0.58 10.50
N THR A 145 -1.14 0.78 9.74
CA THR A 145 -1.10 1.81 8.69
C THR A 145 -2.10 1.49 7.58
N PRO A 146 -3.00 2.42 7.19
CA PRO A 146 -3.91 2.21 6.08
C PRO A 146 -3.15 1.94 4.79
N LEU A 147 -3.58 0.91 4.05
CA LEU A 147 -2.87 0.41 2.89
C LEU A 147 -2.72 1.46 1.78
N HIS A 148 -3.77 2.25 1.53
CA HIS A 148 -3.73 3.33 0.54
C HIS A 148 -2.67 4.40 0.89
N THR A 149 -2.54 4.73 2.18
CA THR A 149 -1.53 5.68 2.68
C THR A 149 -0.12 5.11 2.47
N GLN A 150 0.08 3.82 2.77
CA GLN A 150 1.38 3.18 2.57
C GLN A 150 1.78 3.09 1.10
N LEU A 151 0.85 2.88 0.18
CA LEU A 151 1.12 2.91 -1.25
C LEU A 151 1.62 4.29 -1.71
N LEU A 152 1.00 5.36 -1.22
CA LEU A 152 1.45 6.73 -1.50
C LEU A 152 2.84 7.00 -0.91
N ASN A 153 3.11 6.52 0.31
CA ASN A 153 4.43 6.64 0.95
C ASN A 153 5.50 5.89 0.14
N PHE A 154 5.23 4.67 -0.31
CA PHE A 154 6.15 3.91 -1.16
C PHE A 154 6.48 4.66 -2.46
N GLN A 155 5.48 5.28 -3.08
CA GLN A 155 5.68 6.08 -4.28
C GLN A 155 6.54 7.33 -4.00
N LYS A 156 6.22 8.07 -2.93
CA LYS A 156 6.90 9.29 -2.53
C LYS A 156 8.36 9.03 -2.13
N GLU A 157 8.59 8.04 -1.28
CA GLU A 157 9.91 7.67 -0.76
C GLU A 157 10.69 6.75 -1.71
N LYS A 158 10.09 6.38 -2.86
CA LYS A 158 10.65 5.44 -3.85
C LYS A 158 11.08 4.10 -3.22
N GLN A 159 10.35 3.68 -2.20
CA GLN A 159 10.54 2.39 -1.54
C GLN A 159 9.67 1.32 -2.22
N ARG A 160 10.06 0.06 -2.06
CA ARG A 160 9.32 -1.12 -2.56
C ARG A 160 9.24 -2.24 -1.53
N PHE A 161 9.82 -2.00 -0.36
CA PHE A 161 9.93 -2.95 0.72
C PHE A 161 9.86 -2.19 2.04
N ALA A 162 9.19 -2.76 3.02
CA ALA A 162 9.11 -2.26 4.39
C ALA A 162 9.12 -3.43 5.35
N LEU A 163 9.66 -3.23 6.52
CA LEU A 163 9.51 -4.11 7.68
C LEU A 163 8.32 -3.62 8.49
N ILE A 164 7.39 -4.51 8.78
CA ILE A 164 6.19 -4.18 9.53
C ILE A 164 6.48 -4.39 11.01
N VAL A 165 6.05 -3.42 11.81
CA VAL A 165 6.24 -3.45 13.26
C VAL A 165 4.92 -3.21 13.99
N ASP A 166 4.79 -3.86 15.16
CA ASP A 166 3.70 -3.61 16.09
C ASP A 166 3.93 -2.34 16.93
N GLU A 167 3.06 -2.09 17.91
CA GLU A 167 3.14 -0.95 18.82
C GLU A 167 4.34 -1.00 19.79
N TYR A 168 4.97 -2.16 19.94
CA TYR A 168 6.18 -2.36 20.76
C TYR A 168 7.46 -2.25 19.94
N GLY A 169 7.36 -2.20 18.62
CA GLY A 169 8.49 -2.17 17.69
C GLY A 169 8.99 -3.55 17.29
N ASP A 170 8.25 -4.61 17.62
CA ASP A 170 8.58 -5.98 17.21
C ASP A 170 8.14 -6.23 15.77
N ILE A 171 8.97 -6.94 15.00
CA ILE A 171 8.71 -7.26 13.60
C ILE A 171 7.66 -8.36 13.50
N GLN A 172 6.68 -8.13 12.65
CA GLN A 172 5.52 -8.99 12.42
C GLN A 172 5.65 -9.81 11.13
#